data_c004a26d0822e1b107e3a3890fdd27e4
#
_entry.id   c004a26d0822e1b107e3a3890fdd27e4
#
_cell.length_a   1.000
_cell.length_b   1.000
_cell.length_c   1.000
_cell.angle_alpha   90.00
_cell.angle_beta   90.00
_cell.angle_gamma   90.00
#
_symmetry.space_group_name_H-M   'P 1'
#
loop_
_entity.id
_entity.type
_entity.pdbx_description
1 polymer ?
#
loop_
_entity_poly.entity_id
_entity_poly.type
_entity_poly.pdbx_seq_one_letter_code
_entity_poly.pdbx_strand_id
1 'polypeptide(L)'
;MTMSALERLCRQFANITGGTPSIVNGVCLIQKFRNIPVTILGRRSRSPIVLPTFFTFENIDRRGRALNLGETVILQREINPFISALRRQGILVTALHNHWLFENPRLMYIHFEAIENPIVFARKVARALRVLK
;
A
#
# COMPACT_ATOMS: atom_id res chain seq x y z
N MET A 1 -17.87 23.02 7.30
CA MET A 1 -16.65 23.07 6.51
C MET A 1 -16.75 22.20 5.29
N THR A 2 -16.39 22.71 4.12
CA THR A 2 -16.48 21.97 2.87
C THR A 2 -15.23 21.12 2.70
N MET A 3 -15.45 19.87 2.31
CA MET A 3 -14.35 18.96 2.01
C MET A 3 -13.76 19.29 0.64
N SER A 4 -12.43 19.36 0.53
CA SER A 4 -11.75 19.58 -0.74
C SER A 4 -11.87 18.38 -1.67
N ALA A 5 -11.59 18.59 -2.96
CA ALA A 5 -11.57 17.49 -3.93
C ALA A 5 -10.55 16.42 -3.55
N LEU A 6 -9.36 16.85 -3.08
CA LEU A 6 -8.34 15.92 -2.63
C LEU A 6 -8.81 15.07 -1.44
N GLU A 7 -9.45 15.71 -0.47
CA GLU A 7 -9.98 14.99 0.71
C GLU A 7 -11.04 13.96 0.30
N ARG A 8 -11.93 14.32 -0.62
CA ARG A 8 -12.96 13.38 -1.11
C ARG A 8 -12.34 12.18 -1.81
N LEU A 9 -11.38 12.42 -2.69
CA LEU A 9 -10.68 11.33 -3.39
C LEU A 9 -9.91 10.46 -2.41
N CYS A 10 -9.26 11.08 -1.43
CA CYS A 10 -8.49 10.37 -0.42
C CYS A 10 -9.40 9.46 0.42
N ARG A 11 -10.56 9.94 0.83
CA ARG A 11 -11.55 9.12 1.55
C ARG A 11 -12.08 7.99 0.68
N GLN A 12 -12.35 8.27 -0.58
CA GLN A 12 -12.84 7.24 -1.51
C GLN A 12 -11.80 6.15 -1.71
N PHE A 13 -10.53 6.53 -1.86
CA PHE A 13 -9.42 5.58 -1.95
C PHE A 13 -9.37 4.70 -0.69
N ALA A 14 -9.45 5.32 0.48
CA ALA A 14 -9.43 4.62 1.76
C ALA A 14 -10.58 3.61 1.88
N ASN A 15 -11.78 4.01 1.47
CA ASN A 15 -12.95 3.12 1.50
C ASN A 15 -12.74 1.89 0.61
N ILE A 16 -12.13 2.06 -0.55
CA ILE A 16 -11.89 0.96 -1.50
C ILE A 16 -10.87 -0.03 -0.94
N THR A 17 -9.82 0.48 -0.30
CA THR A 17 -8.71 -0.35 0.17
C THR A 17 -8.85 -0.81 1.63
N GLY A 18 -9.78 -0.20 2.37
CA GLY A 18 -9.96 -0.51 3.79
C GLY A 18 -8.96 0.18 4.70
N GLY A 19 -8.29 1.23 4.22
CA GLY A 19 -7.32 1.96 5.00
C GLY A 19 -7.89 3.21 5.66
N THR A 20 -7.02 3.92 6.39
CA THR A 20 -7.34 5.18 7.06
C THR A 20 -6.71 6.33 6.28
N PRO A 21 -7.50 7.34 5.86
CA PRO A 21 -6.97 8.46 5.08
C PRO A 21 -6.39 9.56 5.96
N SER A 22 -5.38 10.23 5.44
CA SER A 22 -4.88 11.49 6.00
C SER A 22 -4.23 12.30 4.88
N ILE A 23 -4.10 13.60 5.11
CA ILE A 23 -3.41 14.49 4.17
C ILE A 23 -2.13 14.96 4.86
N VAL A 24 -1.00 14.66 4.24
CA VAL A 24 0.33 15.00 4.75
C VAL A 24 1.10 15.71 3.63
N ASN A 25 1.52 16.93 3.85
CA ASN A 25 2.23 17.75 2.85
C ASN A 25 1.43 17.88 1.54
N GLY A 26 0.11 17.97 1.62
CA GLY A 26 -0.75 18.04 0.44
C GLY A 26 -0.89 16.72 -0.34
N VAL A 27 -0.42 15.62 0.22
CA VAL A 27 -0.44 14.29 -0.39
C VAL A 27 -1.44 13.42 0.35
N CYS A 28 -2.28 12.69 -0.38
CA CYS A 28 -3.16 11.70 0.25
C CYS A 28 -2.31 10.53 0.73
N LEU A 29 -2.44 10.19 2.00
CA LEU A 29 -1.79 9.03 2.60
C LEU A 29 -2.85 8.09 3.14
N ILE A 30 -2.80 6.84 2.71
CA ILE A 30 -3.68 5.78 3.18
C ILE A 30 -2.84 4.78 3.95
N GLN A 31 -3.25 4.45 5.17
CA GLN A 31 -2.54 3.50 6.03
C GLN A 31 -3.47 2.39 6.46
N LYS A 32 -2.94 1.18 6.45
CA LYS A 32 -3.58 0.05 7.09
C LYS A 32 -2.48 -0.89 7.59
N PHE A 33 -2.83 -1.79 8.49
CA PHE A 33 -1.86 -2.70 9.09
C PHE A 33 -2.33 -4.14 8.92
N ARG A 34 -1.38 -5.01 8.61
CA ARG A 34 -1.67 -6.43 8.49
C ARG A 34 -1.57 -7.07 9.87
N ASN A 35 -2.40 -8.08 10.08
CA ASN A 35 -2.37 -8.84 11.32
C ASN A 35 -1.55 -10.11 11.11
N ILE A 36 -0.23 -9.95 11.13
CA ILE A 36 0.71 -11.07 11.00
C ILE A 36 1.38 -11.29 12.35
N PRO A 37 1.21 -12.48 12.96
CA PRO A 37 1.97 -12.79 14.17
C PRO A 37 3.46 -12.85 13.85
N VAL A 38 4.24 -11.93 14.39
CA VAL A 38 5.66 -11.81 14.11
C VAL A 38 6.43 -11.53 15.39
N THR A 39 7.61 -12.14 15.49
CA THR A 39 8.58 -11.80 16.54
C THR A 39 9.84 -11.24 15.89
N ILE A 40 10.50 -10.32 16.58
CA ILE A 40 11.80 -9.80 16.20
C ILE A 40 12.68 -9.92 17.43
N LEU A 41 13.82 -10.59 17.28
CA LEU A 41 14.70 -10.89 18.42
C LEU A 41 13.93 -11.58 19.55
N GLY A 42 13.00 -12.46 19.18
CA GLY A 42 12.17 -13.21 20.13
C GLY A 42 11.03 -12.42 20.77
N ARG A 43 10.86 -11.14 20.43
CA ARG A 43 9.79 -10.29 20.99
C ARG A 43 8.66 -10.12 20.01
N ARG A 44 7.43 -10.29 20.45
CA ARG A 44 6.24 -10.04 19.62
C ARG A 44 6.18 -8.57 19.24
N SER A 45 5.96 -8.29 17.94
CA SER A 45 5.85 -6.92 17.44
C SER A 45 4.48 -6.66 16.80
N ARG A 46 3.93 -5.47 17.11
CA ARG A 46 2.79 -4.88 16.41
C ARG A 46 3.12 -3.46 15.99
N SER A 47 4.41 -3.18 15.81
CA SER A 47 4.89 -1.86 15.46
C SER A 47 4.32 -1.39 14.13
N PRO A 48 3.92 -0.11 14.00
CA PRO A 48 3.46 0.46 12.73
C PRO A 48 4.49 0.40 11.61
N ILE A 49 5.78 0.30 11.94
CA ILE A 49 6.81 0.20 10.90
C ILE A 49 7.14 -1.25 10.52
N VAL A 50 6.50 -2.23 11.18
CA VAL A 50 6.71 -3.65 10.89
C VAL A 50 5.62 -4.23 10.02
N LEU A 51 4.37 -3.83 10.25
CA LEU A 51 3.19 -4.42 9.63
C LEU A 51 2.43 -3.50 8.67
N PRO A 52 3.04 -2.45 8.06
CA PRO A 52 2.26 -1.45 7.35
C PRO A 52 1.93 -1.85 5.92
N THR A 53 0.80 -1.33 5.46
CA THR A 53 0.46 -1.18 4.04
C THR A 53 0.15 0.29 3.84
N PHE A 54 0.89 0.95 2.96
CA PHE A 54 0.74 2.38 2.69
C PHE A 54 0.47 2.63 1.22
N PHE A 55 -0.38 3.62 0.96
CA PHE A 55 -0.58 4.14 -0.38
C PHE A 55 -0.53 5.66 -0.31
N THR A 56 0.05 6.28 -1.33
CA THR A 56 -0.05 7.73 -1.48
C THR A 56 -0.44 8.06 -2.91
N PHE A 57 -1.13 9.19 -3.09
CA PHE A 57 -1.25 9.77 -4.42
C PHE A 57 -1.16 11.28 -4.35
N GLU A 58 -0.66 11.88 -5.42
CA GLU A 58 -0.41 13.31 -5.52
C GLU A 58 -0.29 13.72 -6.98
N ASN A 59 -0.23 15.01 -7.21
CA ASN A 59 0.07 15.59 -8.52
C ASN A 59 -0.89 15.10 -9.60
N ILE A 60 -2.18 15.36 -9.38
CA ILE A 60 -3.23 15.00 -10.34
C ILE A 60 -3.16 15.93 -11.54
N ASP A 61 -3.02 15.37 -12.74
CA ASP A 61 -2.95 16.15 -13.98
C ASP A 61 -4.36 16.44 -14.54
N ARG A 62 -4.39 17.11 -15.71
CA ARG A 62 -5.66 17.50 -16.35
C ARG A 62 -6.54 16.31 -16.75
N ARG A 63 -5.94 15.14 -16.96
CA ARG A 63 -6.65 13.93 -17.32
C ARG A 63 -7.10 13.13 -16.10
N GLY A 64 -6.87 13.68 -14.91
CA GLY A 64 -7.24 12.99 -13.67
C GLY A 64 -6.25 11.91 -13.26
N ARG A 65 -5.05 11.87 -13.84
CA ARG A 65 -4.04 10.88 -13.49
C ARG A 65 -3.10 11.44 -12.44
N ALA A 66 -2.76 10.63 -11.49
CA ALA A 66 -1.89 11.00 -10.37
C ALA A 66 -0.66 10.11 -10.33
N LEU A 67 0.35 10.55 -9.58
CA LEU A 67 1.43 9.68 -9.17
C LEU A 67 0.94 8.87 -7.98
N ASN A 68 0.79 7.57 -8.17
CA ASN A 68 0.37 6.64 -7.12
C ASN A 68 1.54 5.77 -6.69
N LEU A 69 1.80 5.75 -5.40
CA LEU A 69 2.86 4.93 -4.80
C LEU A 69 2.25 3.99 -3.77
N GLY A 70 2.80 2.80 -3.66
CA GLY A 70 2.35 1.85 -2.66
C GLY A 70 3.50 1.05 -2.10
N GLU A 71 3.30 0.58 -0.86
CA GLU A 71 4.17 -0.41 -0.25
C GLU A 71 3.38 -1.27 0.70
N THR A 72 3.80 -2.50 0.88
CA THR A 72 3.21 -3.37 1.89
C THR A 72 4.23 -4.37 2.40
N VAL A 73 4.10 -4.69 3.69
CA VAL A 73 4.76 -5.86 4.25
C VAL A 73 4.17 -7.10 3.59
N ILE A 74 5.02 -8.08 3.31
CA ILE A 74 4.61 -9.27 2.57
C ILE A 74 5.39 -10.49 3.06
N LEU A 75 4.69 -11.63 3.12
CA LEU A 75 5.31 -12.90 3.45
C LEU A 75 5.96 -13.50 2.19
N GLN A 76 7.01 -14.29 2.38
CA GLN A 76 7.75 -14.89 1.27
C GLN A 76 6.84 -15.60 0.27
N ARG A 77 5.89 -16.41 0.77
CA ARG A 77 4.99 -17.18 -0.09
C ARG A 77 4.01 -16.32 -0.89
N GLU A 78 3.82 -15.07 -0.48
CA GLU A 78 2.89 -14.14 -1.12
C GLU A 78 3.54 -13.32 -2.23
N ILE A 79 4.87 -13.29 -2.30
CA ILE A 79 5.61 -12.37 -3.16
C ILE A 79 5.26 -12.55 -4.63
N ASN A 80 5.48 -13.74 -5.19
CA ASN A 80 5.25 -13.96 -6.61
C ASN A 80 3.77 -13.84 -7.00
N PRO A 81 2.80 -14.36 -6.24
CA PRO A 81 1.39 -14.12 -6.55
C PRO A 81 1.02 -12.64 -6.54
N PHE A 82 1.55 -11.87 -5.59
CA PHE A 82 1.25 -10.44 -5.49
C PHE A 82 1.87 -9.66 -6.66
N ILE A 83 3.13 -9.95 -7.00
CA ILE A 83 3.79 -9.36 -8.16
C ILE A 83 2.96 -9.64 -9.42
N SER A 84 2.53 -10.87 -9.61
CA SER A 84 1.70 -11.23 -10.78
C SER A 84 0.40 -10.44 -10.80
N ALA A 85 -0.26 -10.29 -9.65
CA ALA A 85 -1.51 -9.53 -9.56
C ALA A 85 -1.30 -8.05 -9.91
N LEU A 86 -0.21 -7.45 -9.45
CA LEU A 86 0.12 -6.06 -9.77
C LEU A 86 0.46 -5.91 -11.26
N ARG A 87 1.32 -6.79 -11.79
CA ARG A 87 1.78 -6.69 -13.17
C ARG A 87 0.68 -6.93 -14.20
N ARG A 88 -0.26 -7.83 -13.91
CA ARG A 88 -1.41 -8.04 -14.79
C ARG A 88 -2.26 -6.78 -14.95
N GLN A 89 -2.19 -5.87 -13.98
CA GLN A 89 -2.95 -4.63 -14.00
C GLN A 89 -2.11 -3.43 -14.42
N GLY A 90 -0.88 -3.66 -14.89
CA GLY A 90 -0.01 -2.61 -15.40
C GLY A 90 0.68 -1.79 -14.32
N ILE A 91 0.69 -2.24 -13.07
CA ILE A 91 1.39 -1.56 -11.98
C ILE A 91 2.85 -2.01 -11.96
N LEU A 92 3.76 -1.05 -11.86
CA LEU A 92 5.20 -1.31 -11.84
C LEU A 92 5.63 -1.71 -10.44
N VAL A 93 6.44 -2.76 -10.34
CA VAL A 93 7.07 -3.15 -9.06
C VAL A 93 8.47 -2.56 -9.06
N THR A 94 8.80 -1.79 -8.01
CA THR A 94 10.02 -0.99 -7.99
C THR A 94 11.07 -1.50 -7.02
N ALA A 95 10.67 -2.19 -5.96
CA ALA A 95 11.61 -2.68 -4.95
C ALA A 95 11.02 -3.85 -4.18
N LEU A 96 11.89 -4.73 -3.73
CA LEU A 96 11.54 -5.83 -2.84
C LEU A 96 12.75 -6.08 -1.95
N HIS A 97 12.60 -5.87 -0.65
CA HIS A 97 13.72 -5.99 0.28
C HIS A 97 13.22 -6.29 1.69
N ASN A 98 14.10 -6.69 2.57
CA ASN A 98 13.81 -6.81 3.99
C ASN A 98 14.08 -5.47 4.69
N HIS A 99 13.45 -5.27 5.84
CA HIS A 99 13.75 -4.15 6.74
C HIS A 99 14.38 -4.62 8.04
N TRP A 100 14.18 -5.89 8.40
CA TRP A 100 14.55 -6.40 9.72
C TRP A 100 15.43 -7.65 9.58
N LEU A 101 16.16 -7.95 10.63
CA LEU A 101 16.89 -9.21 10.78
C LEU A 101 16.37 -9.92 12.03
N PHE A 102 16.53 -11.23 12.05
CA PHE A 102 16.12 -12.07 13.18
C PHE A 102 14.64 -12.05 13.46
N GLU A 103 13.85 -11.80 12.42
CA GLU A 103 12.40 -11.86 12.52
C GLU A 103 11.89 -13.26 12.13
N ASN A 104 10.73 -13.62 12.72
CA ASN A 104 10.02 -14.85 12.40
C ASN A 104 8.51 -14.59 12.42
N PRO A 105 7.78 -14.84 11.31
CA PRO A 105 8.28 -15.30 10.01
C PRO A 105 9.11 -14.25 9.29
N ARG A 106 9.79 -14.64 8.19
CA ARG A 106 10.53 -13.70 7.37
C ARG A 106 9.56 -12.71 6.74
N LEU A 107 9.83 -11.42 6.94
CA LEU A 107 9.05 -10.33 6.35
C LEU A 107 9.88 -9.65 5.27
N MET A 108 9.22 -9.36 4.16
CA MET A 108 9.78 -8.54 3.10
C MET A 108 8.87 -7.33 2.91
N TYR A 109 9.33 -6.34 2.16
CA TYR A 109 8.59 -5.11 1.87
C TYR A 109 8.67 -4.85 0.39
N ILE A 110 7.50 -4.77 -0.25
CA ILE A 110 7.39 -4.60 -1.69
C ILE A 110 6.84 -3.21 -1.99
N HIS A 111 7.44 -2.56 -2.98
CA HIS A 111 7.07 -1.21 -3.40
C HIS A 111 6.62 -1.24 -4.85
N PHE A 112 5.62 -0.41 -5.17
CA PHE A 112 5.03 -0.39 -6.49
C PHE A 112 4.49 1.01 -6.81
N GLU A 113 4.30 1.28 -8.11
CA GLU A 113 3.90 2.61 -8.55
C GLU A 113 3.15 2.56 -9.88
N ALA A 114 2.36 3.60 -10.14
CA ALA A 114 1.70 3.79 -11.43
C ALA A 114 1.24 5.24 -11.58
N ILE A 115 1.24 5.71 -12.82
CA ILE A 115 0.60 6.97 -13.18
C ILE A 115 -0.78 6.61 -13.73
N GLU A 116 -1.82 6.88 -12.96
CA GLU A 116 -3.20 6.66 -13.39
C GLU A 116 -4.17 7.36 -12.45
N ASN A 117 -5.43 7.34 -12.79
CA ASN A 117 -6.47 7.86 -11.90
C ASN A 117 -6.36 7.16 -10.55
N PRO A 118 -6.32 7.90 -9.42
CA PRO A 118 -6.10 7.28 -8.11
C PRO A 118 -7.18 6.30 -7.70
N ILE A 119 -8.44 6.50 -8.12
CA ILE A 119 -9.52 5.59 -7.78
C ILE A 119 -9.41 4.29 -8.57
N VAL A 120 -8.96 4.38 -9.84
CA VAL A 120 -8.67 3.19 -10.64
C VAL A 120 -7.51 2.41 -9.99
N PHE A 121 -6.47 3.11 -9.58
CA PHE A 121 -5.33 2.50 -8.87
C PHE A 121 -5.81 1.82 -7.57
N ALA A 122 -6.65 2.50 -6.79
CA ALA A 122 -7.20 1.94 -5.55
C ALA A 122 -7.93 0.61 -5.80
N ARG A 123 -8.74 0.53 -6.86
CA ARG A 123 -9.44 -0.70 -7.22
C ARG A 123 -8.50 -1.81 -7.62
N LYS A 124 -7.46 -1.47 -8.38
CA LYS A 124 -6.44 -2.44 -8.81
C LYS A 124 -5.66 -3.01 -7.62
N VAL A 125 -5.20 -2.13 -6.72
CA VAL A 125 -4.45 -2.61 -5.55
C VAL A 125 -5.35 -3.36 -4.58
N ALA A 126 -6.62 -2.98 -4.46
CA ALA A 126 -7.57 -3.73 -3.64
C ALA A 126 -7.72 -5.18 -4.14
N ARG A 127 -7.77 -5.38 -5.47
CA ARG A 127 -7.79 -6.72 -6.05
C ARG A 127 -6.50 -7.49 -5.75
N ALA A 128 -5.35 -6.82 -5.91
CA ALA A 128 -4.06 -7.44 -5.65
C ALA A 128 -3.91 -7.85 -4.17
N LEU A 129 -4.41 -7.01 -3.25
CA LEU A 129 -4.35 -7.29 -1.82
C LEU A 129 -5.11 -8.56 -1.42
N ARG A 130 -6.07 -9.00 -2.23
CA ARG A 130 -6.80 -10.26 -1.96
C ARG A 130 -5.91 -11.49 -2.02
N VAL A 131 -4.76 -11.38 -2.65
CA VAL A 131 -3.77 -12.46 -2.69
C VAL A 131 -3.10 -12.62 -1.33
N LEU A 132 -3.05 -11.55 -0.55
CA LEU A 132 -2.44 -11.55 0.78
C LEU A 132 -3.41 -12.11 1.82
N LYS A 133 -2.96 -13.09 2.60
CA LYS A 133 -3.82 -13.75 3.60
C LYS A 133 -3.19 -13.78 4.97
#